data_d6a43ad59c76102bfa874e29b3ed9f83
#
_entry.id   d6a43ad59c76102bfa874e29b3ed9f83
#
_cell.length_a   1.000
_cell.length_b   1.000
_cell.length_c   1.000
_cell.angle_alpha   90.00
_cell.angle_beta   90.00
_cell.angle_gamma   90.00
#
_symmetry.space_group_name_H-M   'P 1'
#
loop_
_entity.id
_entity.type
_entity.pdbx_description
1 polymer ?
#
loop_
_entity_poly.entity_id
_entity_poly.type
_entity_poly.pdbx_seq_one_letter_code
_entity_poly.pdbx_strand_id
1 'polypeptide(L)'
;VKHFLRATAFVAVVASAFVTTAAPARAQDPAPAETKKEDGGKDEKKVEDKWIAVVGGDIHTGTGEVLKGATILGKNGKIHAIGHDLDVPKDAKVHDVSGMRVYPGLVAISSQGLLGNAMAEFDDTIDPFSTRMVLGLAAGITTTGVGGSAVKLKRFSVDGAVVNERAYTVMSWSGRNPRTKSELREKFADAARYIREYREWERKSKEQKDLPEPKKSGIDGGVLSVLRGETQAKFNASDRDDLLGIARLAQEYGFRPIIDGCQEGWTVADELGRAGARVVLTARDRRTKDEQQSAAGGTSIENAAILHKSGCMVAVTPPTEGIDLGGLEGRDIRMLTIEAGFAVRGGLPAKAALEAITIVPARMMGISHRVGSLEVGKDFDLLVTDGDLLHYATYVQWAYVDGRMAYDKEKELYYAHIRPRPAAEKKLDAGETAEAKPADEPKPEGEKKDGESDAEKKGDEKKDAEKKDAEKKDGEGGGDGEKKD
;
A
#
# COMPACT_ATOMS: atom_id res chain seq x y z
N VAL A 1 -8.73 -30.66 54.42
CA VAL A 1 -8.66 -29.59 55.40
C VAL A 1 -9.20 -28.33 54.78
N LYS A 2 -10.31 -27.88 55.33
CA LYS A 2 -11.10 -26.70 54.93
C LYS A 2 -10.33 -25.41 55.17
N HIS A 3 -10.39 -24.42 54.24
CA HIS A 3 -10.47 -23.01 54.62
C HIS A 3 -11.33 -22.22 53.66
N PHE A 4 -12.38 -21.72 54.23
CA PHE A 4 -13.29 -20.66 53.74
C PHE A 4 -12.55 -19.31 53.67
N LEU A 5 -12.78 -18.53 52.62
CA LEU A 5 -12.57 -17.09 52.69
C LEU A 5 -13.82 -16.38 52.16
N ARG A 6 -14.33 -15.51 53.04
CA ARG A 6 -15.54 -14.70 52.95
C ARG A 6 -15.32 -13.54 51.97
N ALA A 7 -16.29 -13.32 51.09
CA ALA A 7 -16.45 -12.09 50.35
C ALA A 7 -17.22 -11.06 51.21
N THR A 8 -16.68 -9.87 51.38
CA THR A 8 -17.33 -8.71 51.99
C THR A 8 -17.83 -7.79 50.88
N ALA A 9 -19.14 -7.65 50.78
CA ALA A 9 -19.80 -6.70 49.89
C ALA A 9 -19.80 -5.32 50.56
N PHE A 10 -19.33 -4.29 49.89
CA PHE A 10 -19.50 -2.89 50.27
C PHE A 10 -20.73 -2.32 49.54
N VAL A 11 -21.75 -1.99 50.29
CA VAL A 11 -22.92 -1.25 49.82
C VAL A 11 -22.65 0.24 50.05
N ALA A 12 -22.56 1.02 48.97
CA ALA A 12 -22.52 2.48 49.02
C ALA A 12 -23.94 3.01 48.84
N VAL A 13 -24.46 3.62 49.91
CA VAL A 13 -25.72 4.37 49.92
C VAL A 13 -25.45 5.76 49.38
N VAL A 14 -26.06 6.12 48.25
CA VAL A 14 -26.09 7.49 47.72
C VAL A 14 -27.40 8.14 48.14
N ALA A 15 -27.30 9.12 49.01
CA ALA A 15 -28.43 9.96 49.43
C ALA A 15 -28.69 11.03 48.35
N SER A 16 -29.87 11.00 47.73
CA SER A 16 -30.35 12.03 46.81
C SER A 16 -30.99 13.17 47.61
N ALA A 17 -30.39 14.35 47.54
CA ALA A 17 -30.99 15.59 48.03
C ALA A 17 -31.85 16.21 46.92
N PHE A 18 -33.16 16.28 47.15
CA PHE A 18 -34.09 17.07 46.33
C PHE A 18 -33.90 18.56 46.64
N VAL A 19 -33.50 19.34 45.64
CA VAL A 19 -33.56 20.81 45.69
C VAL A 19 -34.74 21.25 44.84
N THR A 20 -35.76 21.74 45.52
CA THR A 20 -36.92 22.44 44.92
C THR A 20 -36.50 23.86 44.57
N THR A 21 -36.42 24.21 43.30
CA THR A 21 -36.27 25.59 42.82
C THR A 21 -37.63 26.13 42.38
N ALA A 22 -38.01 27.22 43.01
CA ALA A 22 -39.19 28.01 42.67
C ALA A 22 -39.02 28.71 41.32
N ALA A 23 -40.11 28.79 40.53
CA ALA A 23 -40.15 29.49 39.26
C ALA A 23 -40.14 31.02 39.46
N PRO A 24 -39.35 31.77 38.69
CA PRO A 24 -39.45 33.21 38.68
C PRO A 24 -40.58 33.73 37.77
N ALA A 25 -41.17 34.84 38.21
CA ALA A 25 -42.25 35.54 37.57
C ALA A 25 -41.92 36.07 36.17
N ARG A 26 -42.92 36.01 35.32
CA ARG A 26 -42.97 36.51 33.92
C ARG A 26 -42.86 38.04 33.93
N ALA A 27 -41.77 38.57 33.42
CA ALA A 27 -41.61 40.00 33.12
C ALA A 27 -42.16 40.29 31.72
N GLN A 28 -42.87 41.39 31.59
CA GLN A 28 -43.49 41.90 30.34
C GLN A 28 -42.40 42.37 29.37
N ASP A 29 -42.58 42.05 28.07
CA ASP A 29 -41.77 42.50 26.97
C ASP A 29 -41.87 44.02 26.75
N PRO A 30 -40.76 44.73 26.53
CA PRO A 30 -40.76 46.08 25.98
C PRO A 30 -40.83 46.03 24.44
N ALA A 31 -41.54 47.00 23.87
CA ALA A 31 -41.79 47.20 22.46
C ALA A 31 -40.51 47.22 21.58
N PRO A 32 -40.57 46.83 20.28
CA PRO A 32 -39.40 46.70 19.43
C PRO A 32 -38.82 48.06 19.09
N ALA A 33 -37.53 48.25 19.42
CA ALA A 33 -36.73 49.38 18.93
C ALA A 33 -36.30 49.10 17.48
N GLU A 34 -36.48 50.10 16.64
CA GLU A 34 -36.01 50.11 15.24
C GLU A 34 -34.49 49.87 15.20
N THR A 35 -34.08 48.70 14.75
CA THR A 35 -32.69 48.38 14.44
C THR A 35 -32.33 48.94 13.05
N LYS A 36 -31.50 49.95 13.03
CA LYS A 36 -30.74 50.36 11.86
C LYS A 36 -30.05 49.14 11.28
N LYS A 37 -30.27 48.85 9.98
CA LYS A 37 -29.48 47.90 9.22
C LYS A 37 -28.04 48.44 9.17
N GLU A 38 -27.17 47.91 9.97
CA GLU A 38 -25.73 47.92 9.70
C GLU A 38 -25.50 46.88 8.61
N ASP A 39 -25.12 47.42 7.45
CA ASP A 39 -24.60 46.67 6.31
C ASP A 39 -23.20 46.12 6.69
N GLY A 40 -23.19 45.00 7.41
CA GLY A 40 -21.99 44.25 7.73
C GLY A 40 -21.57 43.45 6.54
N GLY A 41 -20.86 44.06 5.59
CA GLY A 41 -20.09 43.35 4.61
C GLY A 41 -19.20 42.35 5.31
N LYS A 42 -19.55 41.06 5.28
CA LYS A 42 -18.62 39.99 5.56
C LYS A 42 -17.58 40.07 4.47
N ASP A 43 -16.42 40.63 4.79
CA ASP A 43 -15.19 40.39 4.06
C ASP A 43 -14.95 38.88 4.09
N GLU A 44 -15.49 38.15 3.10
CA GLU A 44 -15.04 36.84 2.75
C GLU A 44 -13.55 37.01 2.42
N LYS A 45 -12.66 36.69 3.34
CA LYS A 45 -11.23 36.55 3.06
C LYS A 45 -11.11 35.61 1.89
N LYS A 46 -10.86 36.16 0.71
CA LYS A 46 -10.57 35.43 -0.51
C LYS A 46 -9.40 34.53 -0.18
N VAL A 47 -9.66 33.24 -0.02
CA VAL A 47 -8.60 32.27 0.21
C VAL A 47 -7.73 32.27 -1.04
N GLU A 48 -6.49 32.72 -0.92
CA GLU A 48 -5.57 32.76 -2.03
C GLU A 48 -5.35 31.34 -2.55
N ASP A 49 -5.51 31.14 -3.84
CA ASP A 49 -5.25 29.86 -4.49
C ASP A 49 -3.78 29.51 -4.38
N LYS A 50 -3.48 28.28 -3.94
CA LYS A 50 -2.12 27.75 -3.84
C LYS A 50 -1.80 26.98 -5.11
N TRP A 51 -0.92 27.53 -5.94
CA TRP A 51 -0.48 26.93 -7.17
C TRP A 51 0.88 26.23 -7.04
N ILE A 52 1.03 25.10 -7.73
CA ILE A 52 2.27 24.35 -7.86
C ILE A 52 2.39 23.84 -9.29
N ALA A 53 3.59 23.91 -9.86
CA ALA A 53 3.90 23.39 -11.17
C ALA A 53 5.14 22.50 -11.12
N VAL A 54 5.03 21.31 -11.70
CA VAL A 54 6.14 20.38 -11.95
C VAL A 54 6.35 20.36 -13.45
N VAL A 55 7.49 20.87 -13.93
CA VAL A 55 7.70 21.19 -15.34
C VAL A 55 8.85 20.37 -15.94
N GLY A 56 8.72 20.02 -17.23
CA GLY A 56 9.80 19.44 -18.04
C GLY A 56 10.06 17.94 -17.82
N GLY A 57 9.24 17.24 -17.05
CA GLY A 57 9.41 15.80 -16.77
C GLY A 57 8.69 14.88 -17.74
N ASP A 58 9.12 13.62 -17.80
CA ASP A 58 8.38 12.56 -18.49
C ASP A 58 7.28 12.03 -17.56
N ILE A 59 6.03 12.40 -17.87
CA ILE A 59 4.87 12.13 -17.02
C ILE A 59 4.24 10.81 -17.38
N HIS A 60 4.35 9.82 -16.51
CA HIS A 60 3.66 8.54 -16.58
C HIS A 60 2.33 8.65 -15.84
N THR A 61 1.21 8.68 -16.56
CA THR A 61 -0.11 8.95 -15.93
C THR A 61 -0.61 7.84 -15.00
N GLY A 62 -0.03 6.64 -15.08
CA GLY A 62 -0.53 5.47 -14.35
C GLY A 62 -1.71 4.77 -15.04
N THR A 63 -2.20 5.31 -16.16
CA THR A 63 -3.24 4.71 -17.03
C THR A 63 -2.66 4.19 -18.35
N GLY A 64 -1.33 4.34 -18.53
CA GLY A 64 -0.57 3.82 -19.66
C GLY A 64 -0.15 4.86 -20.68
N GLU A 65 -0.49 6.12 -20.47
CA GLU A 65 -0.01 7.24 -21.26
C GLU A 65 1.28 7.81 -20.67
N VAL A 66 2.21 8.24 -21.54
CA VAL A 66 3.45 8.90 -21.16
C VAL A 66 3.58 10.19 -21.95
N LEU A 67 3.61 11.33 -21.27
CA LEU A 67 3.80 12.65 -21.83
C LEU A 67 5.23 13.11 -21.57
N LYS A 68 6.06 13.16 -22.63
CA LYS A 68 7.50 13.49 -22.51
C LYS A 68 7.70 15.00 -22.38
N GLY A 69 8.53 15.44 -21.42
CA GLY A 69 8.84 16.86 -21.23
C GLY A 69 7.63 17.74 -20.90
N ALA A 70 6.59 17.16 -20.33
CA ALA A 70 5.34 17.86 -20.05
C ALA A 70 5.31 18.51 -18.66
N THR A 71 4.23 19.23 -18.39
CA THR A 71 3.98 19.96 -17.14
C THR A 71 2.73 19.43 -16.44
N ILE A 72 2.78 19.28 -15.12
CA ILE A 72 1.62 19.08 -14.27
C ILE A 72 1.41 20.35 -13.45
N LEU A 73 0.23 20.95 -13.57
CA LEU A 73 -0.18 22.11 -12.79
C LEU A 73 -1.16 21.66 -11.69
N GLY A 74 -0.86 22.00 -10.45
CA GLY A 74 -1.70 21.75 -9.29
C GLY A 74 -2.29 23.04 -8.74
N LYS A 75 -3.54 22.95 -8.26
CA LYS A 75 -4.26 24.02 -7.58
C LYS A 75 -4.91 23.47 -6.32
N ASN A 76 -4.61 24.05 -5.16
CA ASN A 76 -5.21 23.69 -3.88
C ASN A 76 -5.14 22.18 -3.56
N GLY A 77 -4.00 21.55 -3.89
CA GLY A 77 -3.77 20.13 -3.63
C GLY A 77 -4.35 19.15 -4.64
N LYS A 78 -4.96 19.66 -5.73
CA LYS A 78 -5.51 18.84 -6.83
C LYS A 78 -4.81 19.12 -8.14
N ILE A 79 -4.77 18.12 -9.02
CA ILE A 79 -4.29 18.27 -10.39
C ILE A 79 -5.30 19.14 -11.17
N HIS A 80 -4.82 20.29 -11.61
CA HIS A 80 -5.62 21.25 -12.39
C HIS A 80 -5.49 21.01 -13.89
N ALA A 81 -4.27 20.79 -14.37
CA ALA A 81 -4.00 20.52 -15.79
C ALA A 81 -2.74 19.65 -15.93
N ILE A 82 -2.67 18.87 -17.01
CA ILE A 82 -1.50 18.10 -17.44
C ILE A 82 -1.35 18.30 -18.95
N GLY A 83 -0.15 18.64 -19.40
CA GLY A 83 0.10 18.82 -20.83
C GLY A 83 1.37 19.58 -21.13
N HIS A 84 1.54 19.92 -22.40
CA HIS A 84 2.59 20.80 -22.89
C HIS A 84 2.09 22.24 -22.90
N ASP A 85 3.00 23.19 -22.85
CA ASP A 85 2.73 24.63 -23.05
C ASP A 85 1.59 25.18 -22.15
N LEU A 86 1.53 24.72 -20.89
CA LEU A 86 0.54 25.22 -19.95
C LEU A 86 0.94 26.61 -19.42
N ASP A 87 -0.05 27.52 -19.35
CA ASP A 87 0.12 28.81 -18.70
C ASP A 87 0.29 28.62 -17.17
N VAL A 88 1.52 28.73 -16.69
CA VAL A 88 1.86 28.62 -15.26
C VAL A 88 1.63 29.96 -14.58
N PRO A 89 0.75 30.05 -13.57
CA PRO A 89 0.53 31.28 -12.82
C PRO A 89 1.85 31.82 -12.20
N LYS A 90 2.01 33.14 -12.17
CA LYS A 90 3.26 33.77 -11.67
C LYS A 90 3.52 33.52 -10.18
N ASP A 91 2.48 33.25 -9.42
CA ASP A 91 2.49 32.91 -7.99
C ASP A 91 2.66 31.42 -7.73
N ALA A 92 2.72 30.60 -8.80
CA ALA A 92 2.93 29.16 -8.66
C ALA A 92 4.34 28.84 -8.18
N LYS A 93 4.44 27.87 -7.26
CA LYS A 93 5.71 27.27 -6.89
C LYS A 93 6.16 26.32 -8.00
N VAL A 94 7.16 26.71 -8.77
CA VAL A 94 7.65 25.93 -9.92
C VAL A 94 8.82 25.01 -9.48
N HIS A 95 8.73 23.75 -9.88
CA HIS A 95 9.77 22.74 -9.73
C HIS A 95 10.14 22.18 -11.10
N ASP A 96 11.39 22.46 -11.52
CA ASP A 96 11.93 21.90 -12.76
C ASP A 96 12.42 20.45 -12.52
N VAL A 97 11.86 19.53 -13.30
CA VAL A 97 12.18 18.10 -13.25
C VAL A 97 12.64 17.59 -14.62
N SER A 98 13.24 18.46 -15.41
CA SER A 98 13.78 18.12 -16.73
C SER A 98 14.73 16.94 -16.65
N GLY A 99 14.52 15.92 -17.49
CA GLY A 99 15.29 14.68 -17.50
C GLY A 99 14.97 13.70 -16.36
N MET A 100 13.95 13.99 -15.56
CA MET A 100 13.40 13.07 -14.56
C MET A 100 12.06 12.51 -15.02
N ARG A 101 11.58 11.49 -14.33
CA ARG A 101 10.26 10.90 -14.57
C ARG A 101 9.30 11.21 -13.45
N VAL A 102 8.04 11.40 -13.81
CA VAL A 102 6.97 11.71 -12.87
C VAL A 102 5.95 10.57 -12.90
N TYR A 103 5.65 10.01 -11.74
CA TYR A 103 4.70 8.92 -11.55
C TYR A 103 3.62 9.30 -10.56
N PRO A 104 2.43 8.66 -10.59
CA PRO A 104 1.49 8.77 -9.48
C PRO A 104 2.12 8.22 -8.21
N GLY A 105 1.72 8.75 -7.07
CA GLY A 105 2.10 8.20 -5.78
C GLY A 105 1.70 6.73 -5.67
N LEU A 106 2.60 5.91 -5.09
CA LEU A 106 2.34 4.49 -4.88
C LEU A 106 1.26 4.31 -3.82
N VAL A 107 0.46 3.27 -4.03
CA VAL A 107 -0.63 2.89 -3.13
C VAL A 107 -0.36 1.47 -2.62
N ALA A 108 -0.03 1.36 -1.34
CA ALA A 108 0.12 0.07 -0.68
C ALA A 108 -1.24 -0.42 -0.20
N ILE A 109 -1.66 -1.63 -0.58
CA ILE A 109 -2.98 -2.18 -0.21
C ILE A 109 -3.13 -2.38 1.30
N SER A 110 -2.05 -2.63 1.99
CA SER A 110 -1.97 -2.71 3.44
C SER A 110 -0.59 -2.32 3.94
N SER A 111 -0.52 -1.84 5.19
CA SER A 111 0.75 -1.61 5.89
C SER A 111 0.58 -1.78 7.39
N GLN A 112 1.70 -2.05 8.08
CA GLN A 112 1.76 -2.16 9.53
C GLN A 112 2.82 -1.21 10.07
N GLY A 113 2.44 -0.39 11.06
CA GLY A 113 3.35 0.51 11.75
C GLY A 113 3.91 1.68 10.92
N LEU A 114 3.43 1.88 9.69
CA LEU A 114 3.86 2.99 8.83
C LEU A 114 3.35 4.34 9.35
N LEU A 115 2.15 4.32 9.91
CA LEU A 115 1.44 5.48 10.47
C LEU A 115 1.36 5.45 12.00
N GLY A 116 2.22 4.68 12.66
CA GLY A 116 2.13 4.40 14.09
C GLY A 116 1.25 3.19 14.40
N ASN A 117 0.70 3.10 15.62
CA ASN A 117 -0.17 2.00 16.05
C ASN A 117 -1.65 2.32 15.77
N ALA A 118 -1.99 2.63 14.53
CA ALA A 118 -3.34 3.02 14.11
C ALA A 118 -4.36 1.89 14.35
N MET A 119 -4.91 1.80 15.54
CA MET A 119 -5.81 0.72 15.96
C MET A 119 -7.25 1.16 16.27
N ALA A 120 -7.53 2.45 16.50
CA ALA A 120 -8.87 2.89 16.91
C ALA A 120 -9.32 4.18 16.19
N GLU A 121 -8.89 5.32 16.64
CA GLU A 121 -9.24 6.60 16.01
C GLU A 121 -7.99 7.13 15.29
N PHE A 122 -8.05 7.21 13.96
CA PHE A 122 -6.87 7.49 13.14
C PHE A 122 -6.25 8.85 13.44
N ASP A 123 -7.07 9.88 13.70
CA ASP A 123 -6.58 11.23 13.93
C ASP A 123 -5.71 11.33 15.19
N ASP A 124 -5.98 10.48 16.19
CA ASP A 124 -5.24 10.43 17.45
C ASP A 124 -4.03 9.47 17.41
N THR A 125 -3.97 8.57 16.43
CA THR A 125 -2.97 7.49 16.40
C THR A 125 -1.92 7.63 15.29
N ILE A 126 -2.16 8.49 14.31
CA ILE A 126 -1.20 8.78 13.25
C ILE A 126 -0.08 9.67 13.80
N ASP A 127 1.17 9.20 13.68
CA ASP A 127 2.34 10.02 13.94
C ASP A 127 2.88 10.64 12.63
N PRO A 128 2.56 11.92 12.34
CA PRO A 128 2.99 12.59 11.11
C PRO A 128 4.49 12.93 11.07
N PHE A 129 5.22 12.66 12.17
CA PHE A 129 6.65 12.87 12.29
C PHE A 129 7.44 11.56 12.30
N SER A 130 6.76 10.42 12.18
CA SER A 130 7.38 9.10 12.22
C SER A 130 8.45 8.91 11.16
N THR A 131 9.62 8.41 11.57
CA THR A 131 10.68 8.00 10.63
C THR A 131 10.17 6.96 9.62
N ARG A 132 9.28 6.05 10.04
CA ARG A 132 8.70 5.05 9.13
C ARG A 132 7.85 5.70 8.05
N MET A 133 7.12 6.77 8.36
CA MET A 133 6.39 7.55 7.34
C MET A 133 7.36 8.18 6.32
N VAL A 134 8.47 8.76 6.78
CA VAL A 134 9.50 9.31 5.89
C VAL A 134 10.08 8.24 4.97
N LEU A 135 10.39 7.05 5.51
CA LEU A 135 10.89 5.92 4.72
C LEU A 135 9.85 5.37 3.74
N GLY A 136 8.56 5.36 4.12
CA GLY A 136 7.46 5.04 3.20
C GLY A 136 7.38 6.02 2.04
N LEU A 137 7.46 7.33 2.30
CA LEU A 137 7.51 8.37 1.28
C LEU A 137 8.76 8.27 0.39
N ALA A 138 9.91 7.94 0.98
CA ALA A 138 11.16 7.70 0.24
C ALA A 138 11.07 6.49 -0.70
N ALA A 139 10.26 5.48 -0.34
CA ALA A 139 9.92 4.36 -1.20
C ALA A 139 8.85 4.70 -2.25
N GLY A 140 8.28 5.90 -2.20
CA GLY A 140 7.25 6.37 -3.11
C GLY A 140 5.82 6.12 -2.65
N ILE A 141 5.59 5.55 -1.47
CA ILE A 141 4.25 5.28 -0.96
C ILE A 141 3.64 6.58 -0.46
N THR A 142 2.55 7.03 -1.08
CA THR A 142 1.80 8.23 -0.67
C THR A 142 0.49 7.88 0.03
N THR A 143 -0.03 6.68 -0.20
CA THR A 143 -1.30 6.21 0.37
C THR A 143 -1.19 4.73 0.73
N THR A 144 -1.81 4.35 1.84
CA THR A 144 -1.77 2.96 2.31
C THR A 144 -3.08 2.54 2.96
N GLY A 145 -3.35 1.22 2.94
CA GLY A 145 -4.40 0.59 3.73
C GLY A 145 -3.92 0.29 5.15
N VAL A 146 -4.70 0.65 6.16
CA VAL A 146 -4.43 0.34 7.58
C VAL A 146 -5.75 0.01 8.27
N GLY A 147 -5.84 -1.15 8.93
CA GLY A 147 -7.02 -1.52 9.72
C GLY A 147 -8.35 -1.58 8.94
N GLY A 148 -8.30 -1.66 7.61
CA GLY A 148 -9.49 -1.60 6.75
C GLY A 148 -9.84 -0.22 6.24
N SER A 149 -9.07 0.80 6.57
CA SER A 149 -9.18 2.18 6.07
C SER A 149 -8.08 2.50 5.07
N ALA A 150 -8.31 3.48 4.20
CA ALA A 150 -7.32 4.03 3.30
C ALA A 150 -6.84 5.39 3.79
N VAL A 151 -5.53 5.54 3.99
CA VAL A 151 -4.91 6.70 4.64
C VAL A 151 -3.72 7.21 3.83
N LYS A 152 -3.60 8.53 3.70
CA LYS A 152 -2.45 9.20 3.07
C LYS A 152 -1.30 9.39 4.05
N LEU A 153 -0.08 9.31 3.53
CA LEU A 153 1.13 9.63 4.29
C LEU A 153 1.36 11.16 4.30
N LYS A 154 0.57 11.86 5.11
CA LYS A 154 0.65 13.32 5.23
C LYS A 154 1.65 13.70 6.31
N ARG A 155 2.82 14.15 5.90
CA ARG A 155 3.86 14.63 6.81
C ARG A 155 3.47 15.97 7.42
N PHE A 156 3.70 16.12 8.72
CA PHE A 156 3.43 17.33 9.53
C PHE A 156 1.94 17.67 9.72
N SER A 157 0.99 16.87 9.29
CA SER A 157 -0.44 17.08 9.50
C SER A 157 -1.20 15.78 9.43
N VAL A 158 -2.25 15.65 10.21
CA VAL A 158 -3.20 14.54 10.16
C VAL A 158 -4.49 14.93 9.43
N ASP A 159 -4.72 16.23 9.20
CA ASP A 159 -5.96 16.75 8.63
C ASP A 159 -6.28 16.14 7.27
N GLY A 160 -7.40 15.45 7.16
CA GLY A 160 -7.84 14.81 5.93
C GLY A 160 -6.88 13.72 5.43
N ALA A 161 -6.10 13.09 6.32
CA ALA A 161 -5.26 11.94 5.97
C ALA A 161 -6.10 10.72 5.63
N VAL A 162 -7.21 10.49 6.33
CA VAL A 162 -8.15 9.39 6.05
C VAL A 162 -8.93 9.71 4.78
N VAL A 163 -8.78 8.85 3.78
CA VAL A 163 -9.46 8.99 2.46
C VAL A 163 -10.73 8.15 2.41
N ASN A 164 -10.70 6.97 3.03
CA ASN A 164 -11.84 6.08 3.15
C ASN A 164 -11.73 5.30 4.46
N GLU A 165 -12.69 5.46 5.36
CA GLU A 165 -12.71 4.80 6.67
C GLU A 165 -13.06 3.30 6.56
N ARG A 166 -13.74 2.88 5.49
CA ARG A 166 -14.21 1.51 5.28
C ARG A 166 -13.86 1.00 3.88
N ALA A 167 -12.58 0.94 3.59
CA ALA A 167 -12.08 0.49 2.30
C ALA A 167 -12.39 -0.99 2.04
N TYR A 168 -12.22 -1.83 3.08
CA TYR A 168 -12.57 -3.25 3.00
C TYR A 168 -12.94 -3.83 4.37
N THR A 169 -13.71 -4.92 4.32
CA THR A 169 -14.06 -5.74 5.49
C THR A 169 -13.33 -7.07 5.38
N VAL A 170 -12.52 -7.41 6.40
CA VAL A 170 -11.83 -8.71 6.45
C VAL A 170 -12.81 -9.80 6.82
N MET A 171 -12.81 -10.88 6.02
CA MET A 171 -13.66 -12.04 6.20
C MET A 171 -12.82 -13.31 6.37
N SER A 172 -13.20 -14.15 7.33
CA SER A 172 -12.52 -15.40 7.60
C SER A 172 -13.05 -16.51 6.70
N TRP A 173 -12.13 -17.15 5.95
CA TRP A 173 -12.38 -18.34 5.15
C TRP A 173 -11.18 -19.26 5.26
N SER A 174 -11.35 -20.46 5.78
CA SER A 174 -10.22 -21.37 6.00
C SER A 174 -10.60 -22.83 5.74
N GLY A 175 -9.82 -23.49 4.89
CA GLY A 175 -9.93 -24.94 4.64
C GLY A 175 -9.61 -25.79 5.85
N ARG A 176 -8.78 -25.27 6.75
CA ARG A 176 -8.41 -25.97 8.00
C ARG A 176 -9.53 -25.95 9.03
N ASN A 177 -10.50 -25.03 8.92
CA ASN A 177 -11.65 -24.93 9.79
C ASN A 177 -12.95 -24.85 8.95
N PRO A 178 -13.57 -25.99 8.62
CA PRO A 178 -14.80 -26.03 7.83
C PRO A 178 -15.97 -25.25 8.46
N ARG A 179 -15.96 -25.10 9.79
CA ARG A 179 -16.99 -24.35 10.51
C ARG A 179 -17.01 -22.87 10.11
N THR A 180 -15.85 -22.25 9.95
CA THR A 180 -15.78 -20.83 9.49
C THR A 180 -16.41 -20.63 8.12
N LYS A 181 -16.27 -21.61 7.21
CA LYS A 181 -16.90 -21.58 5.89
C LYS A 181 -18.42 -21.68 5.97
N SER A 182 -18.93 -22.57 6.84
CA SER A 182 -20.37 -22.75 7.07
C SER A 182 -20.98 -21.50 7.67
N GLU A 183 -20.38 -20.98 8.76
CA GLU A 183 -20.83 -19.76 9.45
C GLU A 183 -20.83 -18.54 8.51
N LEU A 184 -19.81 -18.39 7.67
CA LEU A 184 -19.78 -17.28 6.72
C LEU A 184 -20.87 -17.41 5.66
N ARG A 185 -21.14 -18.64 5.13
CA ARG A 185 -22.23 -18.88 4.19
C ARG A 185 -23.59 -18.55 4.79
N GLU A 186 -23.83 -18.93 6.05
CA GLU A 186 -25.06 -18.59 6.78
C GLU A 186 -25.23 -17.06 6.90
N LYS A 187 -24.16 -16.34 7.28
CA LYS A 187 -24.17 -14.88 7.33
C LYS A 187 -24.51 -14.23 5.97
N PHE A 188 -23.96 -14.76 4.87
CA PHE A 188 -24.28 -14.28 3.53
C PHE A 188 -25.74 -14.59 3.16
N ALA A 189 -26.24 -15.78 3.47
CA ALA A 189 -27.62 -16.19 3.21
C ALA A 189 -28.63 -15.30 3.98
N ASP A 190 -28.35 -15.04 5.26
CA ASP A 190 -29.18 -14.19 6.12
C ASP A 190 -29.19 -12.74 5.65
N ALA A 191 -28.02 -12.17 5.35
CA ALA A 191 -27.93 -10.80 4.83
C ALA A 191 -28.63 -10.66 3.46
N ALA A 192 -28.48 -11.65 2.57
CA ALA A 192 -29.14 -11.64 1.28
C ALA A 192 -30.67 -11.78 1.41
N ARG A 193 -31.16 -12.60 2.37
CA ARG A 193 -32.57 -12.69 2.71
C ARG A 193 -33.09 -11.35 3.20
N TYR A 194 -32.41 -10.73 4.16
CA TYR A 194 -32.76 -9.43 4.70
C TYR A 194 -32.84 -8.35 3.61
N ILE A 195 -31.88 -8.29 2.69
CA ILE A 195 -31.89 -7.34 1.58
C ILE A 195 -33.12 -7.54 0.67
N ARG A 196 -33.51 -8.79 0.39
CA ARG A 196 -34.72 -9.07 -0.39
C ARG A 196 -35.98 -8.63 0.33
N GLU A 197 -36.13 -8.97 1.62
CA GLU A 197 -37.25 -8.57 2.46
C GLU A 197 -37.37 -7.05 2.58
N TYR A 198 -36.21 -6.37 2.77
CA TYR A 198 -36.17 -4.92 2.87
C TYR A 198 -36.60 -4.23 1.56
N ARG A 199 -36.12 -4.69 0.41
CA ARG A 199 -36.54 -4.18 -0.90
C ARG A 199 -38.04 -4.42 -1.16
N GLU A 200 -38.56 -5.53 -0.74
CA GLU A 200 -39.99 -5.83 -0.85
C GLU A 200 -40.82 -4.94 0.06
N TRP A 201 -40.37 -4.75 1.29
CA TRP A 201 -40.98 -3.81 2.23
C TRP A 201 -40.94 -2.38 1.69
N GLU A 202 -39.81 -1.89 1.21
CA GLU A 202 -39.68 -0.55 0.64
C GLU A 202 -40.64 -0.30 -0.54
N ARG A 203 -40.86 -1.32 -1.36
CA ARG A 203 -41.85 -1.25 -2.45
C ARG A 203 -43.27 -1.18 -1.92
N LYS A 204 -43.64 -2.04 -0.96
CA LYS A 204 -44.99 -2.14 -0.40
C LYS A 204 -45.34 -0.98 0.53
N SER A 205 -44.39 -0.45 1.28
CA SER A 205 -44.59 0.67 2.22
C SER A 205 -44.97 1.99 1.53
N LYS A 206 -44.72 2.12 0.24
CA LYS A 206 -45.21 3.24 -0.57
C LYS A 206 -46.72 3.24 -0.71
N GLU A 207 -47.35 2.07 -0.68
CA GLU A 207 -48.80 1.88 -0.81
C GLU A 207 -49.48 1.66 0.55
N GLN A 208 -48.78 1.01 1.50
CA GLN A 208 -49.31 0.66 2.82
C GLN A 208 -48.38 1.22 3.92
N LYS A 209 -48.80 2.29 4.57
CA LYS A 209 -47.99 3.05 5.55
C LYS A 209 -47.71 2.31 6.86
N ASP A 210 -48.51 1.27 7.21
CA ASP A 210 -48.46 0.55 8.51
C ASP A 210 -47.69 -0.77 8.44
N LEU A 211 -46.92 -1.03 7.37
CA LEU A 211 -46.12 -2.23 7.26
C LEU A 211 -44.85 -2.18 8.15
N PRO A 212 -44.66 -3.15 9.04
CA PRO A 212 -43.47 -3.16 9.90
C PRO A 212 -42.19 -3.38 9.08
N GLU A 213 -41.17 -2.60 9.39
CA GLU A 213 -39.86 -2.74 8.76
C GLU A 213 -39.21 -4.08 9.15
N PRO A 214 -38.52 -4.77 8.20
CA PRO A 214 -37.77 -5.99 8.48
C PRO A 214 -36.70 -5.77 9.56
N LYS A 215 -36.65 -6.66 10.55
CA LYS A 215 -35.71 -6.55 11.65
C LYS A 215 -34.29 -6.81 11.21
N LYS A 216 -33.38 -5.85 11.45
CA LYS A 216 -31.92 -5.96 11.20
C LYS A 216 -31.20 -6.80 12.29
N SER A 217 -31.87 -7.15 13.38
CA SER A 217 -31.26 -7.88 14.50
C SER A 217 -30.75 -9.26 14.05
N GLY A 218 -29.50 -9.58 14.40
CA GLY A 218 -28.83 -10.84 14.04
C GLY A 218 -28.17 -10.87 12.67
N ILE A 219 -28.33 -9.82 11.86
CA ILE A 219 -27.64 -9.71 10.55
C ILE A 219 -26.24 -9.18 10.76
N ASP A 220 -25.23 -9.88 10.18
CA ASP A 220 -23.85 -9.45 10.20
C ASP A 220 -23.67 -8.13 9.39
N GLY A 221 -23.25 -7.07 10.09
CA GLY A 221 -23.14 -5.74 9.50
C GLY A 221 -22.07 -5.65 8.39
N GLY A 222 -20.95 -6.38 8.53
CA GLY A 222 -19.88 -6.40 7.56
C GLY A 222 -20.31 -7.08 6.24
N VAL A 223 -20.96 -8.23 6.35
CA VAL A 223 -21.51 -8.95 5.19
C VAL A 223 -22.61 -8.14 4.51
N LEU A 224 -23.48 -7.48 5.31
CA LEU A 224 -24.53 -6.63 4.78
C LEU A 224 -23.95 -5.44 3.99
N SER A 225 -22.92 -4.79 4.50
CA SER A 225 -22.24 -3.68 3.82
C SER A 225 -21.57 -4.12 2.53
N VAL A 226 -20.98 -5.33 2.49
CA VAL A 226 -20.42 -5.91 1.26
C VAL A 226 -21.50 -6.16 0.21
N LEU A 227 -22.64 -6.76 0.59
CA LEU A 227 -23.74 -7.04 -0.35
C LEU A 227 -24.44 -5.77 -0.85
N ARG A 228 -24.36 -4.67 -0.09
CA ARG A 228 -24.84 -3.36 -0.52
C ARG A 228 -23.82 -2.59 -1.36
N GLY A 229 -22.57 -3.08 -1.48
CA GLY A 229 -21.50 -2.41 -2.19
C GLY A 229 -20.90 -1.21 -1.46
N GLU A 230 -21.16 -1.07 -0.15
CA GLU A 230 -20.62 -0.01 0.71
C GLU A 230 -19.15 -0.22 1.04
N THR A 231 -18.69 -1.47 1.08
CA THR A 231 -17.31 -1.89 1.34
C THR A 231 -16.94 -3.11 0.51
N GLN A 232 -15.66 -3.45 0.46
CA GLN A 232 -15.15 -4.61 -0.25
C GLN A 232 -14.90 -5.78 0.71
N ALA A 233 -15.16 -7.02 0.27
CA ALA A 233 -14.81 -8.20 1.05
C ALA A 233 -13.34 -8.56 0.82
N LYS A 234 -12.51 -8.59 1.87
CA LYS A 234 -11.10 -9.02 1.82
C LYS A 234 -10.95 -10.36 2.53
N PHE A 235 -10.35 -11.33 1.85
CA PHE A 235 -10.04 -12.68 2.33
C PHE A 235 -8.54 -12.89 2.34
N ASN A 236 -8.02 -13.63 3.32
CA ASN A 236 -6.66 -14.14 3.30
C ASN A 236 -6.73 -15.61 2.89
N ALA A 237 -6.27 -15.93 1.68
CA ALA A 237 -6.30 -17.28 1.14
C ALA A 237 -5.17 -17.52 0.15
N SER A 238 -4.50 -18.66 0.28
CA SER A 238 -3.37 -19.05 -0.57
C SER A 238 -3.58 -20.35 -1.29
N ASP A 239 -4.33 -21.27 -0.68
CA ASP A 239 -4.55 -22.62 -1.18
C ASP A 239 -5.64 -22.66 -2.26
N ARG A 240 -5.44 -23.45 -3.30
CA ARG A 240 -6.37 -23.64 -4.42
C ARG A 240 -7.82 -23.86 -3.98
N ASP A 241 -8.04 -24.73 -2.99
CA ASP A 241 -9.39 -25.11 -2.57
C ASP A 241 -10.13 -23.97 -1.86
N ASP A 242 -9.40 -23.15 -1.10
CA ASP A 242 -9.93 -21.95 -0.48
C ASP A 242 -10.23 -20.88 -1.54
N LEU A 243 -9.35 -20.69 -2.51
CA LEU A 243 -9.53 -19.77 -3.62
C LEU A 243 -10.78 -20.11 -4.44
N LEU A 244 -10.99 -21.39 -4.78
CA LEU A 244 -12.19 -21.87 -5.46
C LEU A 244 -13.45 -21.66 -4.61
N GLY A 245 -13.36 -21.90 -3.30
CA GLY A 245 -14.48 -21.70 -2.39
C GLY A 245 -14.91 -20.24 -2.31
N ILE A 246 -13.96 -19.31 -2.25
CA ILE A 246 -14.21 -17.86 -2.25
C ILE A 246 -14.78 -17.41 -3.60
N ALA A 247 -14.23 -17.90 -4.72
CA ALA A 247 -14.73 -17.59 -6.06
C ALA A 247 -16.20 -17.99 -6.23
N ARG A 248 -16.57 -19.20 -5.76
CA ARG A 248 -17.96 -19.69 -5.78
C ARG A 248 -18.89 -18.85 -4.91
N LEU A 249 -18.45 -18.52 -3.68
CA LEU A 249 -19.19 -17.64 -2.79
C LEU A 249 -19.45 -16.27 -3.43
N ALA A 250 -18.41 -15.70 -4.06
CA ALA A 250 -18.50 -14.42 -4.73
C ALA A 250 -19.48 -14.43 -5.91
N GLN A 251 -19.47 -15.51 -6.72
CA GLN A 251 -20.41 -15.69 -7.82
C GLN A 251 -21.85 -15.88 -7.33
N GLU A 252 -22.05 -16.67 -6.26
CA GLU A 252 -23.35 -16.95 -5.67
C GLU A 252 -24.04 -15.67 -5.18
N TYR A 253 -23.30 -14.79 -4.52
CA TYR A 253 -23.86 -13.56 -3.91
C TYR A 253 -23.59 -12.28 -4.71
N GLY A 254 -22.89 -12.36 -5.84
CA GLY A 254 -22.70 -11.25 -6.77
C GLY A 254 -21.75 -10.14 -6.30
N PHE A 255 -20.74 -10.46 -5.48
CA PHE A 255 -19.70 -9.50 -5.08
C PHE A 255 -18.34 -9.83 -5.72
N ARG A 256 -17.38 -8.89 -5.64
CA ARG A 256 -16.02 -9.06 -6.17
C ARG A 256 -15.04 -9.15 -5.00
N PRO A 257 -14.44 -10.33 -4.73
CA PRO A 257 -13.58 -10.51 -3.58
C PRO A 257 -12.21 -9.87 -3.80
N ILE A 258 -11.62 -9.31 -2.74
CA ILE A 258 -10.19 -9.07 -2.62
C ILE A 258 -9.60 -10.29 -1.96
N ILE A 259 -8.62 -10.93 -2.60
CA ILE A 259 -7.95 -12.13 -2.09
C ILE A 259 -6.47 -11.81 -1.88
N ASP A 260 -6.04 -11.81 -0.62
CA ASP A 260 -4.67 -11.55 -0.20
C ASP A 260 -3.94 -12.88 0.01
N GLY A 261 -2.70 -12.95 -0.49
CA GLY A 261 -1.87 -14.14 -0.52
C GLY A 261 -1.90 -14.85 -1.87
N CYS A 262 -3.02 -15.38 -2.29
CA CYS A 262 -3.32 -15.96 -3.61
C CYS A 262 -2.16 -16.76 -4.26
N GLN A 263 -1.38 -17.53 -3.46
CA GLN A 263 -0.13 -18.16 -3.90
C GLN A 263 -0.35 -19.21 -5.00
N GLU A 264 -1.40 -20.02 -4.87
CA GLU A 264 -1.78 -21.05 -5.86
C GLU A 264 -2.81 -20.54 -6.88
N GLY A 265 -3.01 -19.20 -6.97
CA GLY A 265 -4.02 -18.59 -7.84
C GLY A 265 -3.87 -18.95 -9.32
N TRP A 266 -2.63 -19.15 -9.78
CA TRP A 266 -2.34 -19.56 -11.15
C TRP A 266 -2.98 -20.89 -11.55
N THR A 267 -3.26 -21.77 -10.58
CA THR A 267 -3.91 -23.08 -10.82
C THR A 267 -5.41 -22.99 -11.05
N VAL A 268 -6.05 -21.87 -10.64
CA VAL A 268 -7.50 -21.63 -10.69
C VAL A 268 -7.83 -20.24 -11.24
N ALA A 269 -6.95 -19.71 -12.08
CA ALA A 269 -7.01 -18.34 -12.56
C ALA A 269 -8.30 -18.02 -13.32
N ASP A 270 -8.82 -18.97 -14.10
CA ASP A 270 -10.05 -18.78 -14.87
C ASP A 270 -11.30 -18.66 -13.98
N GLU A 271 -11.35 -19.43 -12.88
CA GLU A 271 -12.42 -19.34 -11.90
C GLU A 271 -12.38 -18.00 -11.15
N LEU A 272 -11.18 -17.56 -10.77
CA LEU A 272 -10.96 -16.26 -10.13
C LEU A 272 -11.33 -15.12 -11.09
N GLY A 273 -10.93 -15.22 -12.35
CA GLY A 273 -11.28 -14.24 -13.38
C GLY A 273 -12.80 -14.13 -13.58
N ARG A 274 -13.52 -15.26 -13.68
CA ARG A 274 -14.99 -15.27 -13.78
C ARG A 274 -15.67 -14.69 -12.55
N ALA A 275 -15.09 -14.85 -11.36
CA ALA A 275 -15.58 -14.23 -10.14
C ALA A 275 -15.26 -12.72 -10.06
N GLY A 276 -14.50 -12.18 -11.01
CA GLY A 276 -14.03 -10.80 -10.98
C GLY A 276 -13.12 -10.52 -9.79
N ALA A 277 -12.34 -11.53 -9.38
CA ALA A 277 -11.48 -11.44 -8.22
C ALA A 277 -10.41 -10.34 -8.40
N ARG A 278 -10.09 -9.71 -7.29
CA ARG A 278 -9.00 -8.75 -7.12
C ARG A 278 -7.98 -9.40 -6.23
N VAL A 279 -6.79 -9.63 -6.73
CA VAL A 279 -5.78 -10.42 -6.03
C VAL A 279 -4.63 -9.55 -5.57
N VAL A 280 -4.16 -9.80 -4.36
CA VAL A 280 -2.97 -9.19 -3.79
C VAL A 280 -1.96 -10.30 -3.61
N LEU A 281 -0.79 -10.20 -4.22
CA LEU A 281 0.20 -11.27 -4.19
C LEU A 281 1.62 -10.75 -4.08
N THR A 282 2.50 -11.61 -3.60
CA THR A 282 3.95 -11.41 -3.54
C THR A 282 4.60 -12.25 -4.63
N ALA A 283 5.23 -11.59 -5.64
CA ALA A 283 5.78 -12.26 -6.81
C ALA A 283 6.94 -13.21 -6.47
N ARG A 284 7.74 -12.88 -5.43
CA ARG A 284 8.87 -13.69 -4.95
C ARG A 284 8.49 -14.73 -3.91
N ASP A 285 7.22 -14.88 -3.59
CA ASP A 285 6.83 -15.82 -2.55
C ASP A 285 7.17 -17.25 -2.96
N ARG A 286 7.52 -18.06 -1.96
CA ARG A 286 7.95 -19.45 -2.16
C ARG A 286 7.15 -20.39 -1.26
N ARG A 287 6.34 -21.19 -1.88
CA ARG A 287 5.65 -22.31 -1.26
C ARG A 287 5.88 -23.55 -2.12
N THR A 288 6.34 -24.60 -1.51
CA THR A 288 6.48 -25.90 -2.19
C THR A 288 5.11 -26.49 -2.43
N LYS A 289 5.00 -27.26 -3.52
CA LYS A 289 3.82 -28.09 -3.77
C LYS A 289 3.65 -29.09 -2.61
N ASP A 290 2.42 -29.29 -2.19
CA ASP A 290 2.09 -30.40 -1.28
C ASP A 290 2.31 -31.72 -2.02
N GLU A 291 3.23 -32.56 -1.55
CA GLU A 291 3.59 -33.84 -2.16
C GLU A 291 2.42 -34.84 -2.14
N GLN A 292 1.46 -34.67 -1.23
CA GLN A 292 0.28 -35.52 -1.15
C GLN A 292 -0.78 -35.16 -2.20
N GLN A 293 -0.64 -34.02 -2.86
CA GLN A 293 -1.55 -33.60 -3.92
C GLN A 293 -1.02 -33.99 -5.31
N SER A 294 -1.83 -34.73 -6.06
CA SER A 294 -1.51 -35.09 -7.46
C SER A 294 -1.57 -33.88 -8.42
N ALA A 295 -2.40 -32.89 -8.11
CA ALA A 295 -2.60 -31.72 -8.94
C ALA A 295 -1.42 -30.74 -8.86
N ALA A 296 -1.32 -29.80 -9.81
CA ALA A 296 -0.41 -28.68 -9.77
C ALA A 296 -0.66 -27.82 -8.53
N GLY A 297 0.39 -27.32 -7.89
CA GLY A 297 0.30 -26.52 -6.67
C GLY A 297 1.62 -25.81 -6.37
N GLY A 298 1.66 -25.09 -5.25
CA GLY A 298 2.79 -24.25 -4.86
C GLY A 298 2.80 -22.89 -5.56
N THR A 299 3.89 -22.12 -5.39
CA THR A 299 4.04 -20.81 -6.02
C THR A 299 4.60 -20.90 -7.43
N SER A 300 4.20 -19.95 -8.28
CA SER A 300 4.78 -19.72 -9.60
C SER A 300 5.17 -18.26 -9.74
N ILE A 301 6.34 -17.96 -10.29
CA ILE A 301 6.73 -16.59 -10.62
C ILE A 301 5.80 -15.98 -11.69
N GLU A 302 5.14 -16.80 -12.49
CA GLU A 302 4.20 -16.39 -13.53
C GLU A 302 2.78 -16.12 -12.98
N ASN A 303 2.55 -16.37 -11.68
CA ASN A 303 1.23 -16.26 -11.05
C ASN A 303 0.54 -14.92 -11.37
N ALA A 304 1.26 -13.79 -11.21
CA ALA A 304 0.73 -12.46 -11.50
C ALA A 304 0.28 -12.32 -12.98
N ALA A 305 1.09 -12.82 -13.91
CA ALA A 305 0.82 -12.75 -15.35
C ALA A 305 -0.37 -13.61 -15.75
N ILE A 306 -0.46 -14.83 -15.21
CA ILE A 306 -1.55 -15.78 -15.48
C ILE A 306 -2.88 -15.21 -14.96
N LEU A 307 -2.91 -14.73 -13.72
CA LEU A 307 -4.10 -14.10 -13.12
C LEU A 307 -4.54 -12.85 -13.88
N HIS A 308 -3.59 -11.99 -14.26
CA HIS A 308 -3.88 -10.81 -15.07
C HIS A 308 -4.49 -11.18 -16.43
N LYS A 309 -3.92 -12.20 -17.12
CA LYS A 309 -4.43 -12.71 -18.40
C LYS A 309 -5.85 -13.29 -18.28
N SER A 310 -6.19 -13.90 -17.15
CA SER A 310 -7.54 -14.44 -16.86
C SER A 310 -8.54 -13.36 -16.43
N GLY A 311 -8.15 -12.08 -16.42
CA GLY A 311 -9.03 -10.94 -16.13
C GLY A 311 -9.11 -10.53 -14.65
N CYS A 312 -8.27 -11.08 -13.79
CA CYS A 312 -8.15 -10.61 -12.41
C CYS A 312 -7.46 -9.23 -12.36
N MET A 313 -7.89 -8.37 -11.45
CA MET A 313 -7.11 -7.19 -11.08
C MET A 313 -5.99 -7.63 -10.13
N VAL A 314 -4.74 -7.40 -10.51
CA VAL A 314 -3.56 -7.84 -9.75
C VAL A 314 -2.94 -6.64 -9.05
N ALA A 315 -2.87 -6.66 -7.72
CA ALA A 315 -2.01 -5.81 -6.91
C ALA A 315 -0.83 -6.63 -6.40
N VAL A 316 0.30 -5.96 -6.19
CA VAL A 316 1.54 -6.58 -5.71
C VAL A 316 1.91 -5.98 -4.36
N THR A 317 2.36 -6.83 -3.45
CA THR A 317 2.87 -6.44 -2.13
C THR A 317 4.15 -7.21 -1.81
N PRO A 318 5.10 -6.65 -1.05
CA PRO A 318 6.24 -7.40 -0.53
C PRO A 318 5.81 -8.41 0.54
N PRO A 319 6.70 -9.34 0.93
CA PRO A 319 6.40 -10.35 1.94
C PRO A 319 6.05 -9.78 3.31
N THR A 320 6.51 -8.57 3.62
CA THR A 320 6.26 -7.88 4.89
C THR A 320 5.65 -6.51 4.62
N GLU A 321 4.52 -6.24 5.25
CA GLU A 321 3.75 -4.99 5.11
C GLU A 321 4.29 -3.84 5.98
N GLY A 322 5.26 -4.10 6.86
CA GLY A 322 5.90 -3.09 7.72
C GLY A 322 7.19 -2.54 7.14
N ILE A 323 7.82 -1.61 7.88
CA ILE A 323 9.20 -1.17 7.70
C ILE A 323 10.01 -1.66 8.89
N ASP A 324 10.99 -2.50 8.64
CA ASP A 324 11.95 -2.95 9.63
C ASP A 324 13.18 -2.02 9.62
N LEU A 325 13.41 -1.33 10.75
CA LEU A 325 14.53 -0.41 10.90
C LEU A 325 15.85 -1.08 11.28
N GLY A 326 15.80 -2.34 11.73
CA GLY A 326 16.98 -3.09 12.20
C GLY A 326 17.19 -4.44 11.52
N GLY A 327 16.34 -4.83 10.61
CA GLY A 327 16.35 -6.15 9.97
C GLY A 327 17.00 -6.19 8.59
N LEU A 328 16.84 -7.33 7.92
CA LEU A 328 17.27 -7.53 6.54
C LEU A 328 16.41 -6.70 5.59
N GLU A 329 17.00 -5.73 4.95
CA GLU A 329 16.37 -4.97 3.88
C GLU A 329 16.03 -5.86 2.67
N GLY A 330 15.06 -5.43 1.87
CA GLY A 330 14.68 -6.12 0.64
C GLY A 330 13.44 -7.01 0.74
N ARG A 331 12.81 -7.10 1.91
CA ARG A 331 11.57 -7.87 2.11
C ARG A 331 10.40 -7.04 2.64
N ASP A 332 10.65 -5.83 3.08
CA ASP A 332 9.66 -4.93 3.65
C ASP A 332 8.97 -4.05 2.59
N ILE A 333 8.00 -3.24 3.03
CA ILE A 333 7.15 -2.43 2.14
C ILE A 333 7.94 -1.40 1.31
N ARG A 334 9.19 -1.05 1.72
CA ARG A 334 10.07 -0.18 0.92
C ARG A 334 10.44 -0.78 -0.43
N MET A 335 10.33 -2.10 -0.58
CA MET A 335 10.64 -2.85 -1.80
C MET A 335 9.44 -3.09 -2.70
N LEU A 336 8.37 -2.30 -2.55
CA LEU A 336 7.13 -2.44 -3.34
C LEU A 336 7.39 -2.38 -4.86
N THR A 337 8.25 -1.46 -5.31
CA THR A 337 8.63 -1.33 -6.73
C THR A 337 9.44 -2.52 -7.24
N ILE A 338 10.33 -3.05 -6.41
CA ILE A 338 11.14 -4.22 -6.75
C ILE A 338 10.26 -5.47 -6.85
N GLU A 339 9.27 -5.62 -5.97
CA GLU A 339 8.33 -6.73 -6.05
C GLU A 339 7.50 -6.67 -7.33
N ALA A 340 7.07 -5.47 -7.75
CA ALA A 340 6.43 -5.26 -9.04
C ALA A 340 7.38 -5.61 -10.23
N GLY A 341 8.67 -5.27 -10.12
CA GLY A 341 9.70 -5.68 -11.09
C GLY A 341 9.85 -7.20 -11.19
N PHE A 342 9.75 -7.94 -10.09
CA PHE A 342 9.72 -9.41 -10.12
C PHE A 342 8.46 -9.95 -10.78
N ALA A 343 7.31 -9.31 -10.62
CA ALA A 343 6.10 -9.67 -11.35
C ALA A 343 6.28 -9.48 -12.88
N VAL A 344 6.99 -8.42 -13.31
CA VAL A 344 7.38 -8.23 -14.72
C VAL A 344 8.31 -9.37 -15.18
N ARG A 345 9.28 -9.78 -14.37
CA ARG A 345 10.14 -10.93 -14.66
C ARG A 345 9.33 -12.22 -14.85
N GLY A 346 8.23 -12.36 -14.14
CA GLY A 346 7.26 -13.46 -14.27
C GLY A 346 6.29 -13.32 -15.46
N GLY A 347 6.45 -12.29 -16.32
CA GLY A 347 5.65 -12.11 -17.53
C GLY A 347 4.48 -11.12 -17.40
N LEU A 348 4.31 -10.46 -16.25
CA LEU A 348 3.33 -9.38 -16.13
C LEU A 348 3.78 -8.18 -16.99
N PRO A 349 2.93 -7.60 -17.86
CA PRO A 349 3.30 -6.41 -18.61
C PRO A 349 3.76 -5.27 -17.69
N ALA A 350 4.81 -4.53 -18.03
CA ALA A 350 5.35 -3.43 -17.21
C ALA A 350 4.29 -2.39 -16.86
N LYS A 351 3.39 -2.07 -17.81
CA LYS A 351 2.22 -1.22 -17.55
C LYS A 351 1.34 -1.79 -16.44
N ALA A 352 1.00 -3.07 -16.50
CA ALA A 352 0.17 -3.72 -15.49
C ALA A 352 0.88 -3.81 -14.13
N ALA A 353 2.21 -3.96 -14.12
CA ALA A 353 3.01 -3.93 -12.90
C ALA A 353 3.01 -2.54 -12.24
N LEU A 354 3.07 -1.46 -13.02
CA LEU A 354 2.90 -0.10 -12.49
C LEU A 354 1.48 0.10 -11.95
N GLU A 355 0.47 -0.33 -12.69
CA GLU A 355 -0.93 -0.29 -12.22
C GLU A 355 -1.13 -1.11 -10.93
N ALA A 356 -0.40 -2.23 -10.77
CA ALA A 356 -0.49 -3.14 -9.61
C ALA A 356 -0.01 -2.51 -8.28
N ILE A 357 0.73 -1.42 -8.34
CA ILE A 357 1.22 -0.67 -7.17
C ILE A 357 0.69 0.78 -7.11
N THR A 358 -0.26 1.14 -7.98
CA THR A 358 -0.85 2.47 -8.08
C THR A 358 -2.37 2.41 -8.14
N ILE A 359 -2.95 2.37 -9.35
CA ILE A 359 -4.40 2.48 -9.56
C ILE A 359 -5.18 1.22 -9.13
N VAL A 360 -4.60 0.03 -9.24
CA VAL A 360 -5.30 -1.21 -8.86
C VAL A 360 -5.57 -1.26 -7.35
N PRO A 361 -4.57 -1.11 -6.45
CA PRO A 361 -4.85 -1.03 -5.02
C PRO A 361 -5.77 0.16 -4.66
N ALA A 362 -5.68 1.30 -5.34
CA ALA A 362 -6.63 2.40 -5.16
C ALA A 362 -8.07 2.00 -5.50
N ARG A 363 -8.29 1.21 -6.56
CA ARG A 363 -9.60 0.64 -6.90
C ARG A 363 -10.08 -0.37 -5.86
N MET A 364 -9.18 -1.20 -5.34
CA MET A 364 -9.49 -2.15 -4.28
C MET A 364 -9.95 -1.46 -2.99
N MET A 365 -9.39 -0.31 -2.68
CA MET A 365 -9.75 0.48 -1.50
C MET A 365 -10.87 1.51 -1.76
N GLY A 366 -11.44 1.57 -2.98
CA GLY A 366 -12.52 2.49 -3.33
C GLY A 366 -12.11 3.95 -3.45
N ILE A 367 -10.82 4.25 -3.59
CA ILE A 367 -10.25 5.62 -3.60
C ILE A 367 -9.68 6.04 -4.95
N SER A 368 -9.88 5.27 -6.00
CA SER A 368 -9.31 5.53 -7.33
C SER A 368 -9.81 6.82 -7.99
N HIS A 369 -10.89 7.41 -7.48
CA HIS A 369 -11.38 8.72 -7.89
C HIS A 369 -10.52 9.89 -7.35
N ARG A 370 -9.65 9.63 -6.37
CA ARG A 370 -8.74 10.61 -5.77
C ARG A 370 -7.29 10.35 -6.10
N VAL A 371 -6.82 9.10 -6.02
CA VAL A 371 -5.39 8.73 -6.09
C VAL A 371 -5.15 7.56 -7.04
N GLY A 372 -3.86 7.23 -7.28
CA GLY A 372 -3.42 6.06 -8.04
C GLY A 372 -3.19 6.31 -9.52
N SER A 373 -3.55 7.47 -10.05
CA SER A 373 -3.19 7.92 -11.40
C SER A 373 -3.14 9.45 -11.45
N LEU A 374 -2.42 9.99 -12.43
CA LEU A 374 -2.33 11.42 -12.67
C LEU A 374 -3.39 11.83 -13.70
N GLU A 375 -4.50 12.35 -13.21
CA GLU A 375 -5.63 12.81 -14.00
C GLU A 375 -6.19 14.12 -13.41
N VAL A 376 -6.71 14.99 -14.26
CA VAL A 376 -7.31 16.26 -13.83
C VAL A 376 -8.43 16.02 -12.82
N GLY A 377 -8.41 16.76 -11.72
CA GLY A 377 -9.36 16.68 -10.62
C GLY A 377 -8.98 15.72 -9.51
N LYS A 378 -8.02 14.80 -9.73
CA LYS A 378 -7.46 13.95 -8.68
C LYS A 378 -6.52 14.73 -7.77
N ASP A 379 -6.20 14.14 -6.63
CA ASP A 379 -5.27 14.74 -5.69
C ASP A 379 -3.86 14.81 -6.29
N PHE A 380 -3.13 15.88 -5.98
CA PHE A 380 -1.77 16.10 -6.47
C PHE A 380 -0.78 15.24 -5.66
N ASP A 381 -0.90 13.92 -5.83
CA ASP A 381 -0.06 12.90 -5.21
C ASP A 381 0.83 12.30 -6.29
N LEU A 382 2.09 12.72 -6.32
CA LEU A 382 3.03 12.28 -7.35
C LEU A 382 4.44 12.11 -6.82
N LEU A 383 5.23 11.35 -7.57
CA LEU A 383 6.63 11.08 -7.35
C LEU A 383 7.46 11.63 -8.49
N VAL A 384 8.62 12.16 -8.16
CA VAL A 384 9.67 12.47 -9.12
C VAL A 384 10.82 11.52 -8.89
N THR A 385 11.26 10.82 -9.94
CA THR A 385 12.29 9.78 -9.87
C THR A 385 13.42 10.07 -10.85
N ASP A 386 14.60 9.57 -10.55
CA ASP A 386 15.79 9.72 -11.40
C ASP A 386 15.90 8.65 -12.50
N GLY A 387 14.88 7.78 -12.64
CA GLY A 387 14.84 6.74 -13.65
C GLY A 387 13.50 6.01 -13.69
N ASP A 388 13.48 4.83 -14.31
CA ASP A 388 12.30 3.97 -14.35
C ASP A 388 11.94 3.48 -12.95
N LEU A 389 10.68 3.66 -12.54
CA LEU A 389 10.22 3.30 -11.21
C LEU A 389 10.35 1.79 -10.90
N LEU A 390 10.29 0.95 -11.92
CA LEU A 390 10.44 -0.51 -11.77
C LEU A 390 11.90 -0.98 -11.85
N HIS A 391 12.84 -0.07 -12.05
CA HIS A 391 14.26 -0.40 -12.08
C HIS A 391 14.89 -0.27 -10.69
N TYR A 392 15.62 -1.29 -10.26
CA TYR A 392 16.18 -1.40 -8.90
C TYR A 392 17.12 -0.25 -8.47
N ALA A 393 17.79 0.42 -9.43
CA ALA A 393 18.70 1.53 -9.16
C ALA A 393 18.01 2.91 -9.17
N THR A 394 16.68 2.96 -9.30
CA THR A 394 15.91 4.20 -9.29
C THR A 394 15.58 4.63 -7.87
N TYR A 395 15.74 5.91 -7.60
CA TYR A 395 15.36 6.52 -6.32
C TYR A 395 14.31 7.61 -6.53
N VAL A 396 13.36 7.68 -5.58
CA VAL A 396 12.45 8.81 -5.47
C VAL A 396 13.25 10.03 -5.02
N GLN A 397 13.25 11.06 -5.83
CA GLN A 397 13.90 12.33 -5.52
C GLN A 397 12.96 13.23 -4.71
N TRP A 398 11.69 13.33 -5.13
CA TRP A 398 10.64 14.06 -4.42
C TRP A 398 9.34 13.26 -4.40
N ALA A 399 8.61 13.37 -3.29
CA ALA A 399 7.23 12.90 -3.19
C ALA A 399 6.32 14.04 -2.75
N TYR A 400 5.19 14.17 -3.44
CA TYR A 400 4.16 15.15 -3.14
C TYR A 400 2.89 14.44 -2.68
N VAL A 401 2.27 14.99 -1.64
CA VAL A 401 0.96 14.57 -1.12
C VAL A 401 0.09 15.80 -0.97
N ASP A 402 -1.10 15.79 -1.57
CA ASP A 402 -2.02 16.94 -1.62
C ASP A 402 -1.33 18.25 -2.05
N GLY A 403 -0.44 18.18 -3.06
CA GLY A 403 0.30 19.32 -3.58
C GLY A 403 1.37 19.88 -2.66
N ARG A 404 1.68 19.21 -1.56
CA ARG A 404 2.80 19.57 -0.68
C ARG A 404 3.96 18.61 -0.86
N MET A 405 5.17 19.11 -0.95
CA MET A 405 6.37 18.28 -0.94
C MET A 405 6.49 17.62 0.45
N ALA A 406 6.17 16.34 0.53
CA ALA A 406 6.23 15.55 1.74
C ALA A 406 7.60 14.90 1.95
N TYR A 407 8.36 14.67 0.87
CA TYR A 407 9.69 14.09 0.90
C TYR A 407 10.60 14.78 -0.13
N ASP A 408 11.83 15.07 0.30
CA ASP A 408 12.92 15.63 -0.50
C ASP A 408 14.19 14.86 -0.15
N LYS A 409 14.67 14.04 -1.09
CA LYS A 409 15.79 13.12 -0.87
C LYS A 409 17.08 13.84 -0.43
N GLU A 410 17.34 15.03 -0.96
CA GLU A 410 18.57 15.77 -0.62
C GLU A 410 18.56 16.28 0.81
N LYS A 411 17.39 16.48 1.39
CA LYS A 411 17.22 16.97 2.77
C LYS A 411 17.11 15.86 3.80
N GLU A 412 16.83 14.63 3.37
CA GLU A 412 16.63 13.50 4.28
C GLU A 412 17.93 12.74 4.53
N LEU A 413 18.27 12.54 5.80
CA LEU A 413 19.54 11.93 6.24
C LEU A 413 19.81 10.54 5.65
N TYR A 414 18.79 9.73 5.47
CA TYR A 414 18.97 8.32 5.09
C TYR A 414 19.49 8.14 3.67
N TYR A 415 19.03 8.97 2.72
CA TYR A 415 19.30 8.76 1.29
C TYR A 415 20.04 9.92 0.62
N ALA A 416 20.32 11.01 1.32
CA ALA A 416 20.98 12.20 0.78
C ALA A 416 22.36 11.90 0.14
N HIS A 417 23.07 10.90 0.69
CA HIS A 417 24.39 10.49 0.19
C HIS A 417 24.35 9.73 -1.13
N ILE A 418 23.18 9.20 -1.52
CA ILE A 418 23.01 8.46 -2.78
C ILE A 418 22.77 9.46 -3.91
N ARG A 419 23.74 9.63 -4.79
CA ARG A 419 23.67 10.54 -5.93
C ARG A 419 22.67 10.08 -6.97
N PRO A 420 22.01 10.98 -7.72
CA PRO A 420 21.24 10.62 -8.89
C PRO A 420 22.11 9.90 -9.92
N ARG A 421 21.53 8.97 -10.67
CA ARG A 421 22.25 8.24 -11.70
C ARG A 421 22.73 9.18 -12.82
N PRO A 422 23.90 8.89 -13.45
CA PRO A 422 24.36 9.60 -14.63
C PRO A 422 23.33 9.56 -15.77
N ALA A 423 23.32 10.58 -16.60
CA ALA A 423 22.38 10.69 -17.73
C ALA A 423 22.53 9.52 -18.74
N ALA A 424 23.73 8.96 -18.89
CA ALA A 424 23.97 7.80 -19.75
C ALA A 424 23.22 6.54 -19.28
N GLU A 425 23.19 6.28 -17.96
CA GLU A 425 22.46 5.15 -17.40
C GLU A 425 20.94 5.33 -17.48
N LYS A 426 20.46 6.58 -17.36
CA LYS A 426 19.03 6.90 -17.54
C LYS A 426 18.56 6.62 -18.97
N LYS A 427 19.42 6.79 -19.98
CA LYS A 427 19.11 6.48 -21.37
C LYS A 427 18.98 4.98 -21.62
N LEU A 428 19.78 4.15 -20.96
CA LEU A 428 19.67 2.70 -21.07
C LEU A 428 18.31 2.18 -20.60
N ASP A 429 17.75 2.75 -19.53
CA ASP A 429 16.40 2.40 -19.05
C ASP A 429 15.30 2.75 -20.06
N ALA A 430 15.52 3.78 -20.88
CA ALA A 430 14.58 4.20 -21.91
C ALA A 430 14.63 3.32 -23.17
N GLY A 431 15.49 2.30 -23.21
CA GLY A 431 15.71 1.46 -24.41
C GLY A 431 16.48 2.17 -25.50
N GLU A 432 17.05 3.34 -25.24
CA GLU A 432 17.97 4.02 -26.13
C GLU A 432 19.35 3.37 -25.98
N THR A 433 19.82 2.73 -27.04
CA THR A 433 21.22 2.23 -27.11
C THR A 433 22.15 3.42 -26.97
N ALA A 434 22.99 3.45 -25.94
CA ALA A 434 24.07 4.40 -25.85
C ALA A 434 24.96 4.20 -27.07
N GLU A 435 25.05 5.19 -27.95
CA GLU A 435 26.12 5.25 -28.95
C GLU A 435 27.43 5.22 -28.16
N ALA A 436 28.11 4.09 -28.21
CA ALA A 436 29.46 3.96 -27.66
C ALA A 436 30.33 4.99 -28.35
N LYS A 437 30.75 6.03 -27.65
CA LYS A 437 31.90 6.81 -28.09
C LYS A 437 33.06 5.83 -28.26
N PRO A 438 33.74 5.80 -29.40
CA PRO A 438 34.92 4.97 -29.57
C PRO A 438 35.90 5.33 -28.44
N ALA A 439 36.36 4.31 -27.73
CA ALA A 439 37.39 4.46 -26.71
C ALA A 439 38.58 5.16 -27.39
N ASP A 440 39.06 6.26 -26.81
CA ASP A 440 40.31 6.86 -27.18
C ASP A 440 41.38 5.77 -27.11
N GLU A 441 41.96 5.45 -28.27
CA GLU A 441 43.12 4.54 -28.37
C GLU A 441 44.21 5.09 -27.46
N PRO A 442 44.85 4.27 -26.62
CA PRO A 442 46.00 4.71 -25.86
C PRO A 442 47.09 5.14 -26.78
N LYS A 443 47.52 6.41 -26.71
CA LYS A 443 48.69 6.92 -27.41
C LYS A 443 49.88 6.06 -27.05
N PRO A 444 50.72 5.63 -28.03
CA PRO A 444 51.93 4.84 -27.77
C PRO A 444 52.89 5.74 -26.95
N GLU A 445 53.30 5.26 -25.79
CA GLU A 445 54.39 5.84 -25.01
C GLU A 445 55.70 5.72 -25.83
N GLY A 446 56.31 6.89 -26.00
CA GLY A 446 57.56 7.04 -26.75
C GLY A 446 58.73 6.31 -26.09
N GLU A 447 59.51 5.68 -26.96
CA GLU A 447 60.84 5.10 -26.71
C GLU A 447 61.70 6.01 -25.82
N LYS A 448 62.17 5.48 -24.69
CA LYS A 448 63.37 5.99 -24.01
C LYS A 448 64.50 5.04 -24.23
N LYS A 449 65.53 5.63 -24.85
CA LYS A 449 66.83 5.06 -25.19
C LYS A 449 67.60 4.58 -23.96
N ASP A 450 68.33 3.52 -24.23
CA ASP A 450 69.39 2.85 -23.50
C ASP A 450 70.35 3.69 -22.70
N GLY A 451 70.72 3.19 -21.54
CA GLY A 451 71.86 3.62 -20.74
C GLY A 451 72.29 2.50 -19.83
N GLU A 452 73.38 1.84 -20.27
CA GLU A 452 74.14 0.80 -19.60
C GLU A 452 74.50 1.14 -18.14
N SER A 453 74.48 0.16 -17.25
CA SER A 453 75.71 -0.36 -16.58
C SER A 453 75.38 -1.39 -15.47
N ASP A 454 75.91 -2.52 -15.64
CA ASP A 454 76.63 -3.44 -14.75
C ASP A 454 76.36 -3.47 -13.25
N ALA A 455 76.18 -4.64 -12.80
CA ALA A 455 76.92 -5.46 -11.80
C ALA A 455 76.03 -6.20 -10.82
N GLU A 456 76.08 -7.44 -11.00
CA GLU A 456 76.57 -8.52 -10.10
C GLU A 456 75.75 -8.93 -8.86
N LYS A 457 75.34 -10.13 -8.96
CA LYS A 457 75.61 -11.34 -8.16
C LYS A 457 74.75 -11.65 -6.96
N LYS A 458 74.34 -12.93 -7.09
CA LYS A 458 74.24 -14.01 -6.04
C LYS A 458 73.10 -13.84 -5.03
N GLY A 459 72.40 -14.85 -4.80
CA GLY A 459 72.45 -16.30 -4.91
C GLY A 459 71.46 -16.90 -3.94
N ASP A 460 71.06 -18.02 -4.38
CA ASP A 460 70.80 -19.29 -3.69
C ASP A 460 69.54 -19.42 -2.82
N GLU A 461 68.77 -20.30 -3.34
CA GLU A 461 68.54 -21.71 -3.00
C GLU A 461 67.55 -21.96 -1.87
N LYS A 462 66.55 -22.72 -2.30
CA LYS A 462 66.14 -24.05 -1.80
C LYS A 462 65.44 -24.04 -0.46
N LYS A 463 64.44 -24.75 -0.31
CA LYS A 463 63.93 -26.10 -0.47
C LYS A 463 62.68 -26.22 0.44
N ASP A 464 61.69 -26.78 -0.12
CA ASP A 464 61.13 -28.14 0.11
C ASP A 464 60.58 -28.51 1.46
N ALA A 465 59.41 -28.99 1.35
CA ALA A 465 58.93 -30.30 1.81
C ALA A 465 58.13 -30.36 3.09
N GLU A 466 56.98 -30.88 2.87
CA GLU A 466 56.40 -32.15 3.33
C GLU A 466 55.90 -32.18 4.78
N LYS A 467 54.62 -32.50 4.80
CA LYS A 467 53.98 -33.77 5.13
C LYS A 467 53.72 -34.09 6.59
N LYS A 468 52.52 -34.62 6.68
CA LYS A 468 52.02 -35.76 7.50
C LYS A 468 51.35 -35.37 8.79
N ASP A 469 50.12 -35.73 8.86
CA ASP A 469 49.41 -37.01 9.19
C ASP A 469 49.31 -37.31 10.68
N ALA A 470 48.16 -37.80 10.94
CA ALA A 470 47.80 -38.87 11.90
C ALA A 470 47.15 -38.38 13.20
N GLU A 471 45.96 -38.76 13.31
CA GLU A 471 45.30 -39.95 13.85
C GLU A 471 44.96 -39.88 15.34
N LYS A 472 43.67 -40.18 15.50
CA LYS A 472 43.06 -41.12 16.47
C LYS A 472 43.18 -40.82 17.97
N LYS A 473 42.10 -40.85 18.64
CA LYS A 473 41.42 -41.99 19.29
C LYS A 473 40.31 -41.54 20.20
N ASP A 474 39.14 -42.12 20.02
CA ASP A 474 38.38 -43.02 20.87
C ASP A 474 38.19 -42.64 22.35
N GLY A 475 36.97 -42.72 22.78
CA GLY A 475 36.57 -42.81 24.18
C GLY A 475 35.06 -42.86 24.35
N GLU A 476 34.57 -44.05 24.27
CA GLU A 476 33.33 -44.65 24.72
C GLU A 476 32.88 -44.24 26.12
N GLY A 477 31.61 -44.44 26.35
CA GLY A 477 30.96 -44.70 27.62
C GLY A 477 29.68 -43.91 27.73
N GLY A 478 28.50 -44.39 27.58
CA GLY A 478 27.92 -45.59 28.17
C GLY A 478 27.02 -45.14 29.32
N GLY A 479 25.73 -45.39 29.27
CA GLY A 479 24.94 -45.29 30.48
C GLY A 479 23.44 -45.04 30.24
N ASP A 480 22.74 -46.08 30.15
CA ASP A 480 21.34 -46.42 30.33
C ASP A 480 20.60 -45.64 31.42
N GLY A 481 19.27 -45.60 31.27
CA GLY A 481 18.35 -45.50 32.41
C GLY A 481 17.02 -44.84 32.05
N GLU A 482 16.10 -45.57 31.51
CA GLU A 482 14.80 -46.02 32.04
C GLU A 482 13.84 -44.97 32.63
N LYS A 483 12.70 -44.83 31.94
CA LYS A 483 11.26 -45.08 32.26
C LYS A 483 10.58 -44.31 33.39
N LYS A 484 9.35 -43.98 33.03
CA LYS A 484 8.06 -43.78 33.77
C LYS A 484 7.91 -42.36 34.36
N ASP A 485 6.80 -41.70 34.19
CA ASP A 485 5.37 -42.06 33.98
C ASP A 485 4.70 -41.09 32.96
#